data_272b75e636789e994c39bd03cf4b3583
#
_entry.id   272b75e636789e994c39bd03cf4b3583
#
_cell.length_a   1.000
_cell.length_b   1.000
_cell.length_c   1.000
_cell.angle_alpha   90.00
_cell.angle_beta   90.00
_cell.angle_gamma   90.00
#
_symmetry.space_group_name_H-M   'P 1'
#
loop_
_entity.id
_entity.type
_entity.pdbx_description
1 polymer ?
#
loop_
_entity_poly.entity_id
_entity_poly.type
_entity_poly.pdbx_seq_one_letter_code
_entity_poly.pdbx_strand_id
1 'polypeptide(L)'
;MTSQPSSYRGYRFPADIISHAVWLYYRFGLSFRDVEDLLAQRGITVTYEAIRQWCRKFGLDYARRLRHRQGRQGDTWHLDELFVRIQGRQQFLWRAMDEDGDVLDILVQSRRNRQAAKRFFRKLLNRQGREPRRLITDKLRSYSAARRAVMPSVVHITDPYANNRA
;
A
#
# COMPACT_ATOMS: atom_id res chain seq x y z
N MET A 1 -2.08 13.27 -11.56
CA MET A 1 -0.85 13.63 -10.80
C MET A 1 -1.24 13.91 -9.37
N THR A 2 -1.13 12.95 -8.49
CA THR A 2 -1.29 13.18 -7.07
C THR A 2 -0.08 13.97 -6.58
N SER A 3 -0.28 15.22 -6.24
CA SER A 3 0.75 16.05 -5.62
C SER A 3 1.14 15.39 -4.29
N GLN A 4 2.34 14.82 -4.24
CA GLN A 4 2.90 14.37 -2.97
C GLN A 4 2.90 15.54 -1.99
N PRO A 5 2.47 15.32 -0.73
CA PRO A 5 2.56 16.38 0.28
C PRO A 5 4.00 16.90 0.32
N SER A 6 4.15 18.22 0.33
CA SER A 6 5.45 18.91 0.33
C SER A 6 6.40 18.45 1.46
N SER A 7 5.87 17.81 2.49
CA SER A 7 6.59 17.28 3.64
C SER A 7 7.56 16.12 3.35
N TYR A 8 7.40 15.42 2.22
CA TYR A 8 8.25 14.26 1.85
C TYR A 8 9.34 14.60 0.82
N ARG A 9 9.44 15.86 0.41
CA ARG A 9 10.42 16.28 -0.59
C ARG A 9 11.85 16.09 -0.09
N GLY A 10 12.71 15.47 -0.89
CA GLY A 10 14.11 15.24 -0.56
C GLY A 10 14.41 13.92 0.18
N TYR A 11 13.40 13.10 0.47
CA TYR A 11 13.62 11.79 1.03
C TYR A 11 14.01 10.75 -0.03
N ARG A 12 14.86 9.82 0.38
CA ARG A 12 15.38 8.73 -0.47
C ARG A 12 14.28 7.74 -0.91
N PHE A 13 13.26 7.58 -0.08
CA PHE A 13 12.14 6.68 -0.34
C PHE A 13 10.89 7.47 -0.76
N PRO A 14 10.04 6.86 -1.62
CA PRO A 14 8.75 7.44 -1.98
C PRO A 14 7.87 7.70 -0.75
N ALA A 15 7.02 8.73 -0.85
CA ALA A 15 6.09 9.11 0.22
C ALA A 15 5.17 7.96 0.65
N ASP A 16 4.75 7.10 -0.29
CA ASP A 16 3.90 5.94 -0.02
C ASP A 16 4.57 4.93 0.92
N ILE A 17 5.86 4.69 0.76
CA ILE A 17 6.63 3.81 1.64
C ILE A 17 6.81 4.43 3.02
N ILE A 18 7.18 5.71 3.07
CA ILE A 18 7.36 6.42 4.34
C ILE A 18 6.05 6.46 5.13
N SER A 19 4.97 6.85 4.48
CA SER A 19 3.66 6.94 5.13
C SER A 19 3.16 5.58 5.61
N HIS A 20 3.38 4.53 4.83
CA HIS A 20 3.00 3.17 5.23
C HIS A 20 3.80 2.67 6.43
N ALA A 21 5.11 2.93 6.47
CA ALA A 21 5.94 2.58 7.63
C ALA A 21 5.47 3.27 8.92
N VAL A 22 5.18 4.57 8.83
CA VAL A 22 4.66 5.34 9.96
C VAL A 22 3.29 4.81 10.41
N TRP A 23 2.41 4.49 9.46
CA TRP A 23 1.11 3.91 9.74
C TRP A 23 1.21 2.54 10.42
N LEU A 24 2.10 1.65 9.97
CA LEU A 24 2.33 0.35 10.60
C LEU A 24 2.72 0.49 12.07
N TYR A 25 3.63 1.40 12.36
CA TYR A 25 4.10 1.66 13.72
C TYR A 25 2.95 2.11 14.64
N TYR A 26 2.21 3.15 14.23
CA TYR A 26 1.18 3.72 15.07
C TYR A 26 -0.10 2.88 15.14
N ARG A 27 -0.48 2.24 14.03
CA ARG A 27 -1.74 1.47 13.98
C ARG A 27 -1.69 0.18 14.76
N PHE A 28 -0.55 -0.52 14.74
CA PHE A 28 -0.41 -1.85 15.33
C PHE A 28 0.48 -1.90 16.57
N GLY A 29 1.03 -0.78 17.01
CA GLY A 29 1.92 -0.73 18.16
C GLY A 29 3.19 -1.56 17.98
N LEU A 30 3.69 -1.68 16.75
CA LEU A 30 4.89 -2.44 16.42
C LEU A 30 6.15 -1.70 16.85
N SER A 31 7.23 -2.44 17.12
CA SER A 31 8.54 -1.81 17.27
C SER A 31 9.07 -1.34 15.89
N PHE A 32 10.07 -0.46 15.89
CA PHE A 32 10.71 -0.03 14.63
C PHE A 32 11.40 -1.19 13.91
N ARG A 33 11.88 -2.18 14.64
CA ARG A 33 12.48 -3.41 14.07
C ARG A 33 11.43 -4.31 13.44
N ASP A 34 10.26 -4.47 14.06
CA ASP A 34 9.16 -5.21 13.47
C ASP A 34 8.72 -4.57 12.14
N VAL A 35 8.67 -3.23 12.09
CA VAL A 35 8.35 -2.51 10.85
C VAL A 35 9.45 -2.70 9.80
N GLU A 36 10.72 -2.66 10.18
CA GLU A 36 11.87 -2.96 9.30
C GLU A 36 11.73 -4.34 8.69
N ASP A 37 11.46 -5.36 9.50
CA ASP A 37 11.30 -6.75 9.06
C ASP A 37 10.09 -6.91 8.13
N LEU A 38 8.96 -6.28 8.45
CA LEU A 38 7.76 -6.30 7.61
C LEU A 38 7.98 -5.64 6.24
N LEU A 39 8.73 -4.55 6.20
CA LEU A 39 9.10 -3.88 4.95
C LEU A 39 10.10 -4.72 4.14
N ALA A 40 11.07 -5.36 4.80
CA ALA A 40 12.00 -6.28 4.15
C ALA A 40 11.27 -7.45 3.47
N GLN A 41 10.25 -8.03 4.11
CA GLN A 41 9.41 -9.07 3.51
C GLN A 41 8.64 -8.58 2.26
N ARG A 42 8.51 -7.27 2.08
CA ARG A 42 7.87 -6.62 0.92
C ARG A 42 8.86 -6.08 -0.10
N GLY A 43 10.12 -6.46 0.02
CA GLY A 43 11.18 -6.03 -0.89
C GLY A 43 11.69 -4.61 -0.64
N ILE A 44 11.43 -4.04 0.53
CA ILE A 44 11.83 -2.69 0.92
C ILE A 44 12.92 -2.79 1.98
N THR A 45 14.16 -2.50 1.61
CA THR A 45 15.28 -2.48 2.55
C THR A 45 15.46 -1.08 3.12
N VAL A 46 15.08 -0.90 4.36
CA VAL A 46 15.19 0.35 5.12
C VAL A 46 15.63 0.03 6.55
N THR A 47 16.38 0.89 7.16
CA THR A 47 16.83 0.68 8.54
C THR A 47 15.80 1.14 9.58
N TYR A 48 15.74 0.48 10.73
CA TYR A 48 14.87 0.89 11.84
C TYR A 48 15.11 2.35 12.26
N GLU A 49 16.33 2.84 12.13
CA GLU A 49 16.68 4.23 12.45
C GLU A 49 16.01 5.23 11.49
N ALA A 50 15.96 4.92 10.20
CA ALA A 50 15.22 5.73 9.23
C ALA A 50 13.71 5.74 9.55
N ILE A 51 13.14 4.59 9.90
CA ILE A 51 11.74 4.46 10.32
C ILE A 51 11.48 5.30 11.58
N ARG A 52 12.38 5.26 12.56
CA ARG A 52 12.30 6.08 13.77
C ARG A 52 12.27 7.57 13.45
N GLN A 53 13.13 8.03 12.55
CA GLN A 53 13.15 9.43 12.10
C GLN A 53 11.86 9.82 11.39
N TRP A 54 11.32 8.96 10.54
CA TRP A 54 10.05 9.18 9.88
C TRP A 54 8.89 9.28 10.88
N CYS A 55 8.84 8.38 11.85
CA CYS A 55 7.82 8.40 12.91
C CYS A 55 7.90 9.67 13.77
N ARG A 56 9.10 10.13 14.10
CA ARG A 56 9.27 11.40 14.84
C ARG A 56 8.78 12.60 14.04
N LYS A 57 9.07 12.65 12.75
CA LYS A 57 8.73 13.81 11.90
C LYS A 57 7.26 13.81 11.49
N PHE A 58 6.71 12.67 11.11
CA PHE A 58 5.37 12.58 10.52
C PHE A 58 4.31 12.00 11.47
N GLY A 59 4.72 11.48 12.61
CA GLY A 59 3.85 10.72 13.51
C GLY A 59 2.69 11.49 14.09
N LEU A 60 2.89 12.75 14.45
CA LEU A 60 1.82 13.59 15.00
C LEU A 60 0.68 13.81 14.00
N ASP A 61 0.98 14.04 12.75
CA ASP A 61 -0.03 14.21 11.70
C ASP A 61 -0.76 12.89 11.44
N TYR A 62 -0.06 11.78 11.50
CA TYR A 62 -0.64 10.46 11.38
C TYR A 62 -1.56 10.11 12.55
N ALA A 63 -1.13 10.37 13.77
CA ALA A 63 -1.92 10.13 14.98
C ALA A 63 -3.24 10.93 14.97
N ARG A 64 -3.20 12.17 14.48
CA ARG A 64 -4.40 13.00 14.31
C ARG A 64 -5.37 12.39 13.29
N ARG A 65 -4.87 11.96 12.13
CA ARG A 65 -5.69 11.31 11.08
C ARG A 65 -6.32 10.01 11.57
N LEU A 66 -5.58 9.17 12.29
CA LEU A 66 -6.09 7.91 12.84
C LEU A 66 -7.21 8.13 13.87
N ARG A 67 -7.14 9.17 14.70
CA ARG A 67 -8.21 9.50 15.67
C ARG A 67 -9.53 9.86 15.00
N HIS A 68 -9.48 10.48 13.82
CA HIS A 68 -10.68 10.84 13.06
C HIS A 68 -11.30 9.65 12.30
N ARG A 69 -10.57 8.54 12.13
CA ARG A 69 -10.95 7.40 11.30
C ARG A 69 -11.20 6.11 12.06
N GLN A 70 -11.50 6.17 13.35
CA GLN A 70 -11.90 5.01 14.14
C GLN A 70 -13.31 4.55 13.74
N GLY A 71 -13.44 3.80 12.67
CA GLY A 71 -14.66 3.15 12.27
C GLY A 71 -14.63 2.62 10.85
N ARG A 72 -15.03 1.41 10.64
CA ARG A 72 -15.30 0.72 9.38
C ARG A 72 -14.22 0.87 8.29
N GLN A 73 -13.41 -0.14 8.13
CA GLN A 73 -12.67 -0.34 6.87
C GLN A 73 -13.68 -0.49 5.73
N GLY A 74 -13.53 0.34 4.69
CA GLY A 74 -14.42 0.33 3.55
C GLY A 74 -14.46 -1.03 2.82
N ASP A 75 -15.61 -1.34 2.24
CA ASP A 75 -15.85 -2.57 1.50
C ASP A 75 -15.37 -2.52 0.05
N THR A 76 -14.91 -1.37 -0.41
CA THR A 76 -14.37 -1.15 -1.74
C THR A 76 -12.88 -0.93 -1.67
N TRP A 77 -12.11 -1.79 -2.33
CA TRP A 77 -10.65 -1.65 -2.40
C TRP A 77 -10.23 -1.14 -3.78
N HIS A 78 -9.30 -0.21 -3.76
CA HIS A 78 -8.66 0.34 -4.95
C HIS A 78 -7.24 -0.19 -5.03
N LEU A 79 -6.85 -0.78 -6.16
CA LEU A 79 -5.51 -1.29 -6.38
C LEU A 79 -4.88 -0.59 -7.57
N ASP A 80 -3.64 -0.22 -7.38
CA ASP A 80 -2.78 0.31 -8.44
C ASP A 80 -1.35 -0.23 -8.31
N GLU A 81 -0.57 -0.02 -9.35
CA GLU A 81 0.86 -0.20 -9.30
C GLU A 81 1.57 1.05 -9.82
N LEU A 82 2.56 1.46 -9.07
CA LEU A 82 3.37 2.64 -9.35
C LEU A 82 4.79 2.23 -9.73
N PHE A 83 5.37 2.95 -10.70
CA PHE A 83 6.81 2.86 -10.94
C PHE A 83 7.52 3.65 -9.86
N VAL A 84 8.39 2.97 -9.12
CA VAL A 84 9.22 3.58 -8.08
C VAL A 84 10.69 3.29 -8.35
N ARG A 85 11.54 4.22 -7.97
CA ARG A 85 12.98 4.02 -8.03
C ARG A 85 13.53 3.93 -6.62
N ILE A 86 14.11 2.77 -6.28
CA ILE A 86 14.71 2.50 -4.97
C ILE A 86 16.19 2.17 -5.21
N GLN A 87 17.08 2.94 -4.60
CA GLN A 87 18.54 2.77 -4.76
C GLN A 87 18.97 2.70 -6.23
N GLY A 88 18.40 3.57 -7.07
CA GLY A 88 18.70 3.63 -8.51
C GLY A 88 18.04 2.55 -9.37
N ARG A 89 17.40 1.54 -8.78
CA ARG A 89 16.70 0.46 -9.50
C ARG A 89 15.22 0.75 -9.64
N GLN A 90 14.69 0.60 -10.84
CA GLN A 90 13.27 0.70 -11.10
C GLN A 90 12.55 -0.55 -10.59
N GLN A 91 11.47 -0.35 -9.82
CA GLN A 91 10.64 -1.38 -9.23
C GLN A 91 9.17 -1.03 -9.44
N PHE A 92 8.28 -1.98 -9.15
CA PHE A 92 6.83 -1.75 -9.10
C PHE A 92 6.38 -1.77 -7.65
N LEU A 93 5.78 -0.67 -7.21
CA LEU A 93 5.07 -0.60 -5.93
C LEU A 93 3.60 -0.93 -6.18
N TRP A 94 3.18 -2.09 -5.73
CA TRP A 94 1.78 -2.52 -5.69
C TRP A 94 1.15 -1.93 -4.43
N ARG A 95 0.01 -1.29 -4.58
CA ARG A 95 -0.66 -0.61 -3.48
C ARG A 95 -2.15 -0.94 -3.48
N ALA A 96 -2.71 -1.20 -2.29
CA ALA A 96 -4.13 -1.34 -2.06
C ALA A 96 -4.58 -0.27 -1.07
N MET A 97 -5.70 0.38 -1.38
CA MET A 97 -6.34 1.39 -0.52
C MET A 97 -7.82 1.07 -0.39
N ASP A 98 -8.43 1.50 0.69
CA ASP A 98 -9.89 1.47 0.83
C ASP A 98 -10.55 2.71 0.20
N GLU A 99 -11.88 2.77 0.28
CA GLU A 99 -12.67 3.87 -0.26
C GLU A 99 -12.42 5.21 0.44
N ASP A 100 -11.86 5.19 1.66
CA ASP A 100 -11.49 6.38 2.42
C ASP A 100 -10.08 6.87 2.12
N GLY A 101 -9.31 6.11 1.32
CA GLY A 101 -7.95 6.41 0.92
C GLY A 101 -6.91 5.90 1.93
N ASP A 102 -7.29 5.05 2.87
CA ASP A 102 -6.33 4.40 3.77
C ASP A 102 -5.59 3.27 3.06
N VAL A 103 -4.27 3.26 3.20
CA VAL A 103 -3.43 2.23 2.60
C VAL A 103 -3.59 0.92 3.38
N LEU A 104 -4.17 -0.08 2.74
CA LEU A 104 -4.39 -1.39 3.30
C LEU A 104 -3.12 -2.24 3.30
N ASP A 105 -2.40 -2.24 2.21
CA ASP A 105 -1.11 -2.93 2.07
C ASP A 105 -0.30 -2.40 0.88
N ILE A 106 1.01 -2.68 0.92
CA ILE A 106 1.95 -2.42 -0.18
C ILE A 106 2.85 -3.63 -0.40
N LEU A 107 3.35 -3.78 -1.63
CA LEU A 107 4.34 -4.79 -1.98
C LEU A 107 5.23 -4.27 -3.10
N VAL A 108 6.55 -4.29 -2.91
CA VAL A 108 7.52 -3.97 -3.97
C VAL A 108 7.91 -5.26 -4.69
N GLN A 109 7.82 -5.23 -6.02
CA GLN A 109 8.20 -6.35 -6.88
C GLN A 109 8.93 -5.87 -8.11
N SER A 110 9.83 -6.71 -8.64
CA SER A 110 10.58 -6.41 -9.85
C SER A 110 9.76 -6.62 -11.14
N ARG A 111 8.63 -7.29 -11.06
CA ARG A 111 7.79 -7.66 -12.21
C ARG A 111 6.36 -7.16 -12.06
N ARG A 112 5.75 -6.87 -13.22
CA ARG A 112 4.37 -6.44 -13.39
C ARG A 112 3.61 -7.46 -14.24
N ASN A 113 3.34 -8.62 -13.67
CA ASN A 113 2.67 -9.72 -14.37
C ASN A 113 1.61 -10.40 -13.48
N ARG A 114 0.91 -11.40 -14.06
CA ARG A 114 -0.13 -12.17 -13.37
C ARG A 114 0.34 -12.79 -12.05
N GLN A 115 1.57 -13.30 -11.99
CA GLN A 115 2.10 -13.92 -10.77
C GLN A 115 2.38 -12.87 -9.69
N ALA A 116 2.88 -11.70 -10.06
CA ALA A 116 3.06 -10.58 -9.15
C ALA A 116 1.72 -10.11 -8.57
N ALA A 117 0.69 -9.98 -9.41
CA ALA A 117 -0.66 -9.63 -8.98
C ALA A 117 -1.24 -10.67 -8.02
N LYS A 118 -1.12 -11.97 -8.33
CA LYS A 118 -1.57 -13.05 -7.43
C LYS A 118 -0.86 -13.04 -6.09
N ARG A 119 0.44 -12.80 -6.08
CA ARG A 119 1.22 -12.69 -4.84
C ARG A 119 0.73 -11.54 -3.99
N PHE A 120 0.48 -10.39 -4.59
CA PHE A 120 -0.04 -9.24 -3.88
C PHE A 120 -1.43 -9.49 -3.29
N PHE A 121 -2.36 -10.04 -4.08
CA PHE A 121 -3.71 -10.35 -3.59
C PHE A 121 -3.70 -11.34 -2.42
N ARG A 122 -2.90 -12.39 -2.49
CA ARG A 122 -2.79 -13.36 -1.38
C ARG A 122 -2.26 -12.70 -0.11
N LYS A 123 -1.22 -11.86 -0.22
CA LYS A 123 -0.69 -11.12 0.94
C LYS A 123 -1.72 -10.16 1.50
N LEU A 124 -2.44 -9.44 0.64
CA LEU A 124 -3.48 -8.51 1.04
C LEU A 124 -4.63 -9.22 1.78
N LEU A 125 -5.14 -10.34 1.25
CA LEU A 125 -6.19 -11.12 1.89
C LEU A 125 -5.74 -11.69 3.24
N ASN A 126 -4.55 -12.26 3.29
CA ASN A 126 -4.00 -12.81 4.54
C ASN A 126 -3.88 -11.74 5.62
N ARG A 127 -3.49 -10.52 5.22
CA ARG A 127 -3.35 -9.41 6.15
C ARG A 127 -4.68 -8.85 6.61
N GLN A 128 -5.64 -8.68 5.70
CA GLN A 128 -6.94 -8.10 6.01
C GLN A 128 -7.89 -9.10 6.68
N GLY A 129 -7.68 -10.42 6.47
CA GLY A 129 -8.52 -11.48 7.01
C GLY A 129 -9.94 -11.51 6.42
N ARG A 130 -10.18 -10.75 5.34
CA ARG A 130 -11.48 -10.66 4.65
C ARG A 130 -11.32 -10.30 3.19
N GLU A 131 -12.35 -10.56 2.38
CA GLU A 131 -12.48 -10.07 1.01
C GLU A 131 -13.28 -8.76 0.98
N PRO A 132 -12.99 -7.85 0.04
CA PRO A 132 -13.85 -6.68 -0.20
C PRO A 132 -15.12 -7.09 -0.95
N ARG A 133 -16.13 -6.25 -0.93
CA ARG A 133 -17.29 -6.37 -1.82
C ARG A 133 -16.93 -6.05 -3.26
N ARG A 134 -16.15 -5.00 -3.44
CA ARG A 134 -15.74 -4.47 -4.75
C ARG A 134 -14.24 -4.25 -4.81
N LEU A 135 -13.68 -4.54 -5.96
CA LEU A 135 -12.30 -4.29 -6.29
C LEU A 135 -12.24 -3.38 -7.52
N ILE A 136 -11.65 -2.22 -7.37
CA ILE A 136 -11.45 -1.26 -8.46
C ILE A 136 -9.98 -1.27 -8.86
N THR A 137 -9.70 -1.48 -10.12
CA THR A 137 -8.34 -1.48 -10.67
C THR A 137 -8.32 -0.72 -12.00
N ASP A 138 -7.12 -0.42 -12.49
CA ASP A 138 -6.94 -0.01 -13.87
C ASP A 138 -7.21 -1.18 -14.85
N LYS A 139 -7.05 -0.91 -16.15
CA LYS A 139 -7.28 -1.91 -17.21
C LYS A 139 -6.20 -2.98 -17.35
N LEU A 140 -5.31 -3.15 -16.40
CA LEU A 140 -4.26 -4.14 -16.48
C LEU A 140 -4.83 -5.58 -16.49
N ARG A 141 -4.59 -6.31 -17.57
CA ARG A 141 -5.12 -7.68 -17.76
C ARG A 141 -4.70 -8.65 -16.64
N SER A 142 -3.53 -8.44 -16.05
CA SER A 142 -3.04 -9.26 -14.94
C SER A 142 -3.92 -9.21 -13.70
N TYR A 143 -4.59 -8.09 -13.43
CA TYR A 143 -5.54 -7.96 -12.32
C TYR A 143 -6.77 -8.86 -12.49
N SER A 144 -7.39 -8.84 -13.65
CA SER A 144 -8.59 -9.66 -13.92
C SER A 144 -8.30 -11.14 -13.76
N ALA A 145 -7.17 -11.61 -14.28
CA ALA A 145 -6.77 -13.00 -14.18
C ALA A 145 -6.38 -13.41 -12.74
N ALA A 146 -5.70 -12.52 -12.02
CA ALA A 146 -5.31 -12.76 -10.63
C ALA A 146 -6.53 -12.74 -9.70
N ARG A 147 -7.46 -11.80 -9.89
CA ARG A 147 -8.70 -11.71 -9.12
C ARG A 147 -9.52 -12.99 -9.27
N ARG A 148 -9.76 -13.46 -10.49
CA ARG A 148 -10.51 -14.72 -10.72
C ARG A 148 -9.91 -15.92 -10.01
N ALA A 149 -8.58 -15.95 -9.87
CA ALA A 149 -7.88 -17.06 -9.23
C ALA A 149 -7.85 -16.97 -7.69
N VAL A 150 -7.86 -15.77 -7.13
CA VAL A 150 -7.64 -15.53 -5.69
C VAL A 150 -8.91 -15.05 -4.98
N MET A 151 -9.73 -14.27 -5.65
CA MET A 151 -10.96 -13.65 -5.10
C MET A 151 -12.11 -13.80 -6.10
N PRO A 152 -12.60 -15.00 -6.42
CA PRO A 152 -13.60 -15.20 -7.49
C PRO A 152 -14.95 -14.54 -7.20
N SER A 153 -15.31 -14.40 -5.91
CA SER A 153 -16.59 -13.81 -5.46
C SER A 153 -16.63 -12.29 -5.49
N VAL A 154 -15.49 -11.62 -5.60
CA VAL A 154 -15.40 -10.16 -5.53
C VAL A 154 -15.81 -9.53 -6.85
N VAL A 155 -16.67 -8.51 -6.80
CA VAL A 155 -17.06 -7.72 -7.98
C VAL A 155 -15.87 -6.87 -8.43
N HIS A 156 -15.39 -7.09 -9.65
CA HIS A 156 -14.27 -6.38 -10.22
C HIS A 156 -14.75 -5.29 -11.19
N ILE A 157 -14.39 -4.06 -10.88
CA ILE A 157 -14.67 -2.89 -11.72
C ILE A 157 -13.36 -2.39 -12.29
N THR A 158 -13.29 -2.34 -13.61
CA THR A 158 -12.13 -1.84 -14.33
C THR A 158 -12.46 -0.46 -14.87
N ASP A 159 -12.04 0.58 -14.17
CA ASP A 159 -12.27 1.97 -14.56
C ASP A 159 -11.01 2.80 -14.34
N PRO A 160 -10.42 3.34 -15.42
CA PRO A 160 -9.23 4.18 -15.29
C PRO A 160 -9.48 5.50 -14.55
N TYR A 161 -10.74 5.95 -14.47
CA TYR A 161 -11.10 7.20 -13.80
C TYR A 161 -11.55 7.00 -12.35
N ALA A 162 -12.13 5.84 -12.02
CA ALA A 162 -12.53 5.52 -10.64
C ALA A 162 -11.33 5.27 -9.71
N ASN A 163 -10.17 5.02 -10.27
CA ASN A 163 -8.92 4.79 -9.52
C ASN A 163 -8.12 6.08 -9.25
N ASN A 164 -8.60 7.23 -9.73
CA ASN A 164 -7.93 8.54 -9.53
C ASN A 164 -8.06 9.12 -8.11
N ARG A 165 -8.51 8.33 -7.14
CA ARG A 165 -8.50 8.69 -5.70
C ARG A 165 -7.22 8.26 -4.99
N ALA A 166 -6.24 7.77 -5.75
CA ALA A 166 -4.93 7.41 -5.25
C ALA A 166 -3.94 8.57 -5.42
#